data_a345b1ed6c62227ffd0d19a70ba15d33
#
_entry.id   a345b1ed6c62227ffd0d19a70ba15d33
#
_cell.length_a   1.000
_cell.length_b   1.000
_cell.length_c   1.000
_cell.angle_alpha   90.00
_cell.angle_beta   90.00
_cell.angle_gamma   90.00
#
_symmetry.space_group_name_H-M   'P 1'
#
loop_
_entity.id
_entity.type
_entity.pdbx_description
1 polymer ?
#
loop_
_entity_poly.entity_id
_entity_poly.type
_entity_poly.pdbx_seq_one_letter_code
_entity_poly.pdbx_strand_id
1 'polypeptide(L)'
;GLLVDRNGFPLQVGCFEGNKAEKATIIPIVTAFAARHSIEGMVVVADAGMLSAANLRELDEAGLRFIVGSRVTKAPIDLASHFRWHGDAFTDGQVIDTLTPRRGRNTDNDPALRAEPVWEPGEHDGSWRAVWAYSAKRAARDSRTLTLQANRAKAVVAGEKAARTPRFVKTSNGARTLDEASLARARRLEGLKGYVTNIPVEVMPAGEVI
;
A
#
# COMPACT_ATOMS: atom_id res chain seq x y z
N GLY A 1 6.47 12.58 16.66
CA GLY A 1 5.30 12.45 15.79
C GLY A 1 4.45 13.71 15.80
N LEU A 2 3.78 13.97 14.73
CA LEU A 2 2.86 15.09 14.57
C LEU A 2 1.51 14.53 14.10
N LEU A 3 0.45 14.79 14.86
CA LEU A 3 -0.92 14.55 14.46
C LEU A 3 -1.46 15.83 13.83
N VAL A 4 -2.00 15.72 12.63
CA VAL A 4 -2.58 16.84 11.89
C VAL A 4 -4.02 16.53 11.47
N ASP A 5 -4.83 17.57 11.24
CA ASP A 5 -6.13 17.42 10.62
C ASP A 5 -6.02 17.21 9.10
N ARG A 6 -7.16 17.08 8.42
CA ARG A 6 -7.22 16.90 6.96
C ARG A 6 -6.66 18.08 6.16
N ASN A 7 -6.51 19.25 6.76
CA ASN A 7 -5.97 20.46 6.14
C ASN A 7 -4.48 20.66 6.47
N GLY A 8 -3.89 19.73 7.25
CA GLY A 8 -2.51 19.82 7.69
C GLY A 8 -2.30 20.69 8.94
N PHE A 9 -3.39 21.10 9.61
CA PHE A 9 -3.28 21.87 10.85
C PHE A 9 -2.80 20.96 12.00
N PRO A 10 -1.75 21.34 12.76
CA PRO A 10 -1.21 20.52 13.82
C PRO A 10 -2.16 20.45 15.02
N LEU A 11 -2.58 19.23 15.37
CA LEU A 11 -3.47 18.94 16.50
C LEU A 11 -2.72 18.53 17.76
N GLN A 12 -1.68 17.72 17.59
CA GLN A 12 -0.89 17.23 18.73
C GLN A 12 0.53 16.88 18.29
N VAL A 13 1.50 17.20 19.14
CA VAL A 13 2.91 16.77 19.02
C VAL A 13 3.17 15.67 20.04
N GLY A 14 3.74 14.54 19.58
CA GLY A 14 4.23 13.46 20.44
C GLY A 14 5.75 13.32 20.31
N CYS A 15 6.45 13.25 21.42
CA CYS A 15 7.88 12.95 21.49
C CYS A 15 8.09 11.51 21.97
N PHE A 16 8.94 10.77 21.28
CA PHE A 16 9.27 9.38 21.57
C PHE A 16 10.77 9.17 21.55
N GLU A 17 11.22 8.17 22.29
CA GLU A 17 12.61 7.71 22.19
C GLU A 17 12.89 7.24 20.77
N GLY A 18 14.03 7.67 20.19
CA GLY A 18 14.39 7.39 18.80
C GLY A 18 14.60 5.91 18.45
N ASN A 19 14.68 5.04 19.44
CA ASN A 19 14.76 3.58 19.31
C ASN A 19 13.39 2.87 19.27
N LYS A 20 12.29 3.57 19.59
CA LYS A 20 10.94 3.01 19.48
C LYS A 20 10.49 3.02 18.03
N ALA A 21 9.98 1.89 17.57
CA ALA A 21 9.38 1.81 16.25
C ALA A 21 8.14 2.73 16.17
N GLU A 22 8.09 3.62 15.19
CA GLU A 22 6.95 4.52 14.93
C GLU A 22 5.59 3.78 14.99
N LYS A 23 5.61 2.53 14.51
CA LYS A 23 4.45 1.64 14.51
C LYS A 23 3.82 1.37 15.88
N ALA A 24 4.60 1.40 16.96
CA ALA A 24 4.12 1.15 18.31
C ALA A 24 3.54 2.41 19.00
N THR A 25 3.69 3.58 18.39
CA THR A 25 3.34 4.87 18.99
C THR A 25 2.06 5.47 18.42
N ILE A 26 1.66 5.10 17.21
CA ILE A 26 0.52 5.70 16.49
C ILE A 26 -0.80 5.41 17.21
N ILE A 27 -1.09 4.14 17.52
CA ILE A 27 -2.37 3.72 18.08
C ILE A 27 -2.63 4.35 19.46
N PRO A 28 -1.71 4.28 20.44
CA PRO A 28 -1.90 4.93 21.72
C PRO A 28 -2.16 6.44 21.62
N ILE A 29 -1.49 7.14 20.68
CA ILE A 29 -1.70 8.59 20.50
C ILE A 29 -3.09 8.86 19.95
N VAL A 30 -3.47 8.15 18.90
CA VAL A 30 -4.76 8.35 18.24
C VAL A 30 -5.91 8.04 19.19
N THR A 31 -5.82 6.92 19.93
CA THR A 31 -6.83 6.53 20.92
C THR A 31 -6.92 7.54 22.06
N ALA A 32 -5.78 7.97 22.61
CA ALA A 32 -5.76 8.97 23.68
C ALA A 32 -6.28 10.33 23.21
N PHE A 33 -5.99 10.72 21.96
CA PHE A 33 -6.50 11.95 21.36
C PHE A 33 -8.02 11.88 21.17
N ALA A 34 -8.54 10.79 20.61
CA ALA A 34 -9.97 10.58 20.41
C ALA A 34 -10.72 10.61 21.76
N ALA A 35 -10.21 9.91 22.78
CA ALA A 35 -10.80 9.89 24.11
C ALA A 35 -10.79 11.27 24.78
N ARG A 36 -9.67 12.02 24.70
CA ARG A 36 -9.51 13.35 25.30
C ARG A 36 -10.50 14.37 24.74
N HIS A 37 -10.76 14.28 23.44
CA HIS A 37 -11.57 15.26 22.71
C HIS A 37 -12.98 14.76 22.39
N SER A 38 -13.37 13.59 22.92
CA SER A 38 -14.68 12.95 22.68
C SER A 38 -15.03 12.89 21.18
N ILE A 39 -14.04 12.54 20.34
CA ILE A 39 -14.22 12.47 18.90
C ILE A 39 -14.77 11.10 18.52
N GLU A 40 -15.98 11.09 17.99
CA GLU A 40 -16.60 9.92 17.37
C GLU A 40 -16.32 9.87 15.87
N GLY A 41 -16.12 8.67 15.31
CA GLY A 41 -16.01 8.46 13.88
C GLY A 41 -14.70 8.98 13.25
N MET A 42 -13.64 9.15 14.03
CA MET A 42 -12.33 9.56 13.50
C MET A 42 -11.79 8.56 12.49
N VAL A 43 -11.23 9.08 11.39
CA VAL A 43 -10.53 8.30 10.37
C VAL A 43 -9.03 8.55 10.47
N VAL A 44 -8.26 7.47 10.66
CA VAL A 44 -6.79 7.52 10.69
C VAL A 44 -6.26 7.39 9.28
N VAL A 45 -5.55 8.41 8.79
CA VAL A 45 -4.91 8.39 7.47
C VAL A 45 -3.40 8.26 7.63
N ALA A 46 -2.79 7.32 6.91
CA ALA A 46 -1.36 7.11 6.96
C ALA A 46 -0.77 6.64 5.60
N ASP A 47 0.50 6.96 5.38
CA ASP A 47 1.23 6.52 4.18
C ASP A 47 1.58 5.03 4.19
N ALA A 48 1.87 4.51 2.98
CA ALA A 48 2.29 3.13 2.79
C ALA A 48 3.57 2.80 3.56
N GLY A 49 3.48 1.85 4.49
CA GLY A 49 4.61 1.42 5.31
C GLY A 49 4.70 2.05 6.70
N MET A 50 3.92 3.10 6.99
CA MET A 50 3.82 3.64 8.35
C MET A 50 3.11 2.66 9.30
N LEU A 51 2.12 1.92 8.81
CA LEU A 51 1.39 0.94 9.58
C LEU A 51 1.65 -0.49 9.08
N SER A 52 1.76 -1.42 10.01
CA SER A 52 1.82 -2.86 9.73
C SER A 52 0.42 -3.46 9.72
N ALA A 53 0.27 -4.67 9.16
CA ALA A 53 -1.00 -5.40 9.24
C ALA A 53 -1.45 -5.67 10.69
N ALA A 54 -0.53 -5.72 11.65
CA ALA A 54 -0.87 -5.80 13.08
C ALA A 54 -1.51 -4.50 13.57
N ASN A 55 -0.93 -3.35 13.22
CA ASN A 55 -1.51 -2.05 13.59
C ASN A 55 -2.89 -1.82 12.96
N LEU A 56 -3.10 -2.28 11.70
CA LEU A 56 -4.44 -2.17 11.08
C LEU A 56 -5.47 -3.00 11.84
N ARG A 57 -5.10 -4.20 12.33
CA ARG A 57 -5.99 -5.01 13.18
C ARG A 57 -6.28 -4.33 14.52
N GLU A 58 -5.27 -3.78 15.17
CA GLU A 58 -5.45 -3.06 16.43
C GLU A 58 -6.35 -1.82 16.26
N LEU A 59 -6.25 -1.08 15.14
CA LEU A 59 -7.17 0.00 14.82
C LEU A 59 -8.60 -0.50 14.63
N ASP A 60 -8.76 -1.59 13.89
CA ASP A 60 -10.05 -2.23 13.61
C ASP A 60 -10.71 -2.74 14.91
N GLU A 61 -9.96 -3.44 15.75
CA GLU A 61 -10.38 -3.93 17.07
C GLU A 61 -10.73 -2.79 18.04
N ALA A 62 -10.08 -1.64 17.92
CA ALA A 62 -10.39 -0.43 18.67
C ALA A 62 -11.59 0.35 18.10
N GLY A 63 -12.25 -0.13 17.05
CA GLY A 63 -13.37 0.54 16.39
C GLY A 63 -12.99 1.81 15.64
N LEU A 64 -11.70 2.01 15.36
CA LEU A 64 -11.20 3.17 14.62
C LEU A 64 -11.24 2.90 13.12
N ARG A 65 -11.76 3.85 12.37
CA ARG A 65 -11.70 3.83 10.90
C ARG A 65 -10.32 4.25 10.41
N PHE A 66 -9.89 3.67 9.29
CA PHE A 66 -8.60 4.03 8.72
C PHE A 66 -8.60 4.04 7.20
N ILE A 67 -7.71 4.84 6.61
CA ILE A 67 -7.30 4.81 5.20
C ILE A 67 -5.77 4.81 5.19
N VAL A 68 -5.17 3.72 4.74
CA VAL A 68 -3.71 3.56 4.76
C VAL A 68 -3.21 3.18 3.39
N GLY A 69 -2.16 3.85 2.94
CA GLY A 69 -1.52 3.53 1.68
C GLY A 69 -1.09 2.06 1.63
N SER A 70 -1.46 1.35 0.57
CA SER A 70 -1.03 -0.03 0.31
C SER A 70 0.32 -0.05 -0.40
N ARG A 71 1.16 -1.04 -0.08
CA ARG A 71 2.37 -1.28 -0.85
C ARG A 71 2.01 -1.80 -2.23
N VAL A 72 2.56 -1.21 -3.28
CA VAL A 72 2.28 -1.60 -4.66
C VAL A 72 2.54 -3.10 -4.94
N THR A 73 3.39 -3.74 -4.15
CA THR A 73 3.64 -5.19 -4.22
C THR A 73 2.45 -6.06 -3.81
N LYS A 74 1.39 -5.48 -3.25
CA LYS A 74 0.12 -6.15 -2.96
C LYS A 74 -0.81 -6.21 -4.18
N ALA A 75 -0.65 -5.30 -5.15
CA ALA A 75 -1.51 -5.22 -6.32
C ALA A 75 -1.72 -6.57 -7.05
N PRO A 76 -0.71 -7.44 -7.26
CA PRO A 76 -0.93 -8.74 -7.92
C PRO A 76 -1.85 -9.69 -7.15
N ILE A 77 -2.01 -9.50 -5.84
CA ILE A 77 -2.92 -10.29 -5.01
C ILE A 77 -4.31 -9.68 -5.04
N ASP A 78 -4.38 -8.36 -4.81
CA ASP A 78 -5.63 -7.63 -4.70
C ASP A 78 -6.34 -7.50 -6.07
N LEU A 79 -5.57 -7.40 -7.16
CA LEU A 79 -6.06 -7.25 -8.55
C LEU A 79 -5.87 -8.54 -9.39
N ALA A 80 -6.00 -9.71 -8.77
CA ALA A 80 -5.71 -10.98 -9.44
C ALA A 80 -6.63 -11.23 -10.64
N SER A 81 -7.92 -10.90 -10.54
CA SER A 81 -8.90 -10.98 -11.62
C SER A 81 -8.56 -10.01 -12.75
N HIS A 82 -8.29 -8.73 -12.44
CA HIS A 82 -7.87 -7.75 -13.45
C HIS A 82 -6.65 -8.23 -14.24
N PHE A 83 -5.59 -8.66 -13.54
CA PHE A 83 -4.38 -9.15 -14.19
C PHE A 83 -4.62 -10.41 -15.06
N ARG A 84 -5.59 -11.24 -14.69
CA ARG A 84 -5.97 -12.42 -15.48
C ARG A 84 -6.69 -12.06 -16.77
N TRP A 85 -7.64 -11.13 -16.70
CA TRP A 85 -8.55 -10.86 -17.81
C TRP A 85 -8.18 -9.65 -18.66
N HIS A 86 -7.46 -8.69 -18.08
CA HIS A 86 -7.06 -7.44 -18.73
C HIS A 86 -5.52 -7.28 -18.82
N GLY A 87 -4.76 -8.21 -18.24
CA GLY A 87 -3.29 -8.14 -18.23
C GLY A 87 -2.79 -6.90 -17.49
N ASP A 88 -1.86 -6.20 -18.13
CA ASP A 88 -1.22 -5.00 -17.58
C ASP A 88 -1.88 -3.70 -18.11
N ALA A 89 -3.05 -3.80 -18.76
CA ALA A 89 -3.75 -2.67 -19.34
C ALA A 89 -4.60 -1.96 -18.26
N PHE A 90 -4.34 -0.66 -18.10
CA PHE A 90 -5.12 0.23 -17.24
C PHE A 90 -5.49 1.49 -17.99
N THR A 91 -6.67 2.04 -17.70
CA THR A 91 -7.11 3.33 -18.22
C THR A 91 -6.73 4.44 -17.24
N ASP A 92 -6.30 5.60 -17.75
CA ASP A 92 -6.00 6.75 -16.89
C ASP A 92 -7.21 7.17 -16.05
N GLY A 93 -7.00 7.33 -14.76
CA GLY A 93 -8.07 7.59 -13.79
C GLY A 93 -8.89 6.36 -13.37
N GLN A 94 -8.54 5.15 -13.85
CA GLN A 94 -9.23 3.93 -13.44
C GLN A 94 -9.11 3.71 -11.93
N VAL A 95 -10.25 3.40 -11.30
CA VAL A 95 -10.34 3.02 -9.90
C VAL A 95 -10.94 1.61 -9.82
N ILE A 96 -10.31 0.75 -9.03
CA ILE A 96 -10.74 -0.62 -8.78
C ILE A 96 -10.92 -0.78 -7.28
N ASP A 97 -12.15 -1.08 -6.87
CA ASP A 97 -12.51 -1.39 -5.49
C ASP A 97 -12.54 -2.90 -5.33
N THR A 98 -11.86 -3.42 -4.31
CA THR A 98 -11.67 -4.86 -4.13
C THR A 98 -11.31 -5.22 -2.69
N LEU A 99 -10.75 -6.39 -2.49
CA LEU A 99 -10.32 -6.94 -1.21
C LEU A 99 -8.80 -7.03 -1.10
N THR A 100 -8.30 -6.91 0.13
CA THR A 100 -6.93 -7.29 0.48
C THR A 100 -6.92 -8.22 1.70
N PRO A 101 -6.15 -9.31 1.71
CA PRO A 101 -6.16 -10.22 2.83
C PRO A 101 -5.55 -9.57 4.09
N ARG A 102 -6.21 -9.78 5.24
CA ARG A 102 -5.70 -9.41 6.57
C ARG A 102 -4.43 -10.20 6.93
N ARG A 103 -4.34 -11.45 6.47
CA ARG A 103 -3.19 -12.36 6.66
C ARG A 103 -3.04 -13.28 5.45
N GLY A 104 -1.80 -13.58 5.08
CA GLY A 104 -1.49 -14.59 4.07
C GLY A 104 -2.06 -14.28 2.69
N ARG A 105 -2.64 -15.29 2.05
CA ARG A 105 -3.37 -15.22 0.79
C ARG A 105 -4.86 -15.18 1.07
N ASN A 106 -5.57 -14.38 0.33
CA ASN A 106 -7.03 -14.30 0.40
C ASN A 106 -7.65 -15.32 -0.56
N THR A 107 -8.56 -16.15 -0.06
CA THR A 107 -9.38 -17.05 -0.87
C THR A 107 -10.63 -16.36 -1.40
N ASP A 108 -11.00 -15.19 -0.83
CA ASP A 108 -12.21 -14.45 -1.21
C ASP A 108 -12.03 -13.74 -2.57
N ASN A 109 -10.79 -13.48 -3.00
CA ASN A 109 -10.48 -12.91 -4.30
C ASN A 109 -10.10 -14.04 -5.28
N ASP A 110 -11.10 -14.62 -5.92
CA ASP A 110 -10.89 -15.66 -6.94
C ASP A 110 -10.49 -15.02 -8.28
N PRO A 111 -9.30 -15.28 -8.81
CA PRO A 111 -8.87 -14.76 -10.11
C PRO A 111 -9.71 -15.29 -11.29
N ALA A 112 -10.56 -16.29 -11.09
CA ALA A 112 -11.50 -16.76 -12.11
C ALA A 112 -12.69 -15.81 -12.32
N LEU A 113 -12.99 -14.96 -11.34
CA LEU A 113 -14.05 -13.96 -11.46
C LEU A 113 -13.75 -12.99 -12.60
N ARG A 114 -14.80 -12.50 -13.27
CA ARG A 114 -14.69 -11.53 -14.36
C ARG A 114 -14.50 -10.10 -13.88
N ALA A 115 -14.81 -9.83 -12.62
CA ALA A 115 -14.63 -8.55 -11.95
C ALA A 115 -14.04 -8.80 -10.57
N GLU A 116 -13.35 -7.79 -10.04
CA GLU A 116 -12.86 -7.85 -8.68
C GLU A 116 -14.05 -7.87 -7.69
N PRO A 117 -14.01 -8.71 -6.65
CA PRO A 117 -15.05 -8.72 -5.62
C PRO A 117 -14.98 -7.42 -4.81
N VAL A 118 -16.12 -6.84 -4.49
CA VAL A 118 -16.23 -5.68 -3.60
C VAL A 118 -16.26 -6.16 -2.14
N TRP A 119 -15.54 -5.47 -1.27
CA TRP A 119 -15.49 -5.83 0.15
C TRP A 119 -16.79 -5.46 0.86
N GLU A 120 -17.36 -6.42 1.59
CA GLU A 120 -18.52 -6.24 2.44
C GLU A 120 -18.21 -6.67 3.88
N PRO A 121 -18.49 -5.79 4.89
CA PRO A 121 -18.33 -6.15 6.28
C PRO A 121 -19.24 -7.35 6.64
N GLY A 122 -18.70 -8.34 7.36
CA GLY A 122 -19.42 -9.53 7.76
C GLY A 122 -19.44 -10.66 6.74
N GLU A 123 -19.22 -10.39 5.45
CA GLU A 123 -19.02 -11.42 4.44
C GLU A 123 -17.54 -11.75 4.21
N HIS A 124 -16.67 -10.74 4.36
CA HIS A 124 -15.25 -10.85 4.09
C HIS A 124 -14.38 -10.62 5.35
N ASP A 125 -14.65 -11.38 6.41
CA ASP A 125 -13.97 -11.24 7.72
C ASP A 125 -12.45 -11.44 7.64
N GLY A 126 -11.97 -12.22 6.67
CA GLY A 126 -10.54 -12.44 6.41
C GLY A 126 -9.84 -11.31 5.68
N SER A 127 -10.57 -10.27 5.28
CA SER A 127 -10.10 -9.23 4.37
C SER A 127 -10.45 -7.83 4.86
N TRP A 128 -9.77 -6.84 4.31
CA TRP A 128 -10.15 -5.43 4.31
C TRP A 128 -10.46 -4.98 2.90
N ARG A 129 -11.15 -3.88 2.77
CA ARG A 129 -11.36 -3.19 1.51
C ARG A 129 -10.03 -2.64 0.99
N ALA A 130 -9.76 -2.84 -0.29
CA ALA A 130 -8.62 -2.28 -1.00
C ALA A 130 -9.12 -1.44 -2.17
N VAL A 131 -8.64 -0.21 -2.28
CA VAL A 131 -8.95 0.67 -3.40
C VAL A 131 -7.67 0.95 -4.16
N TRP A 132 -7.65 0.60 -5.45
CA TRP A 132 -6.51 0.80 -6.33
C TRP A 132 -6.84 1.83 -7.40
N ALA A 133 -5.93 2.77 -7.60
CA ALA A 133 -6.03 3.77 -8.65
C ALA A 133 -4.85 3.69 -9.60
N TYR A 134 -5.12 3.87 -10.89
CA TYR A 134 -4.08 4.02 -11.91
C TYR A 134 -4.02 5.45 -12.41
N SER A 135 -2.81 5.95 -12.63
CA SER A 135 -2.57 7.25 -13.25
C SER A 135 -1.43 7.17 -14.28
N ALA A 136 -1.70 7.58 -15.51
CA ALA A 136 -0.71 7.65 -16.58
C ALA A 136 0.43 8.63 -16.23
N LYS A 137 0.13 9.74 -15.57
CA LYS A 137 1.14 10.68 -15.06
C LYS A 137 2.06 10.03 -14.03
N ARG A 138 1.51 9.21 -13.13
CA ARG A 138 2.30 8.43 -12.17
C ARG A 138 3.13 7.37 -12.90
N ALA A 139 2.53 6.63 -13.84
CA ALA A 139 3.23 5.61 -14.62
C ALA A 139 4.46 6.18 -15.33
N ALA A 140 4.34 7.33 -15.98
CA ALA A 140 5.47 8.00 -16.63
C ALA A 140 6.59 8.37 -15.64
N ARG A 141 6.25 8.82 -14.41
CA ARG A 141 7.22 9.11 -13.36
C ARG A 141 7.90 7.85 -12.83
N ASP A 142 7.11 6.81 -12.58
CA ASP A 142 7.58 5.53 -12.05
C ASP A 142 8.50 4.85 -13.07
N SER A 143 8.16 4.89 -14.36
CA SER A 143 8.98 4.37 -15.48
C SER A 143 10.35 5.03 -15.55
N ARG A 144 10.41 6.37 -15.43
CA ARG A 144 11.70 7.10 -15.37
C ARG A 144 12.54 6.64 -14.17
N THR A 145 11.91 6.52 -12.99
CA THR A 145 12.59 6.09 -11.76
C THR A 145 13.12 4.66 -11.88
N LEU A 146 12.30 3.73 -12.41
CA LEU A 146 12.70 2.34 -12.63
C LEU A 146 13.83 2.22 -13.68
N THR A 147 13.80 3.04 -14.73
CA THR A 147 14.86 3.09 -15.73
C THR A 147 16.19 3.53 -15.11
N LEU A 148 16.19 4.58 -14.28
CA LEU A 148 17.39 5.01 -13.56
C LEU A 148 17.92 3.92 -12.61
N GLN A 149 17.03 3.23 -11.89
CA GLN A 149 17.41 2.14 -11.02
C GLN A 149 17.95 0.92 -11.78
N ALA A 150 17.35 0.58 -12.92
CA ALA A 150 17.83 -0.50 -13.78
C ALA A 150 19.21 -0.18 -14.38
N ASN A 151 19.45 1.06 -14.84
CA ASN A 151 20.75 1.48 -15.35
C ASN A 151 21.81 1.44 -14.25
N ARG A 152 21.46 1.86 -13.02
CA ARG A 152 22.36 1.73 -11.87
C ARG A 152 22.68 0.26 -11.54
N ALA A 153 21.68 -0.62 -11.62
CA ALA A 153 21.89 -2.06 -11.41
C ALA A 153 22.84 -2.66 -12.47
N LYS A 154 22.65 -2.32 -13.75
CA LYS A 154 23.54 -2.74 -14.85
C LYS A 154 24.98 -2.28 -14.62
N ALA A 155 25.21 -1.02 -14.23
CA ALA A 155 26.53 -0.49 -13.93
C ALA A 155 27.21 -1.21 -12.74
N VAL A 156 26.42 -1.64 -11.74
CA VAL A 156 26.96 -2.43 -10.61
C VAL A 156 27.31 -3.86 -11.05
N VAL A 157 26.49 -4.48 -11.90
CA VAL A 157 26.80 -5.80 -12.49
C VAL A 157 28.06 -5.76 -13.36
N ALA A 158 28.23 -4.69 -14.13
CA ALA A 158 29.43 -4.47 -14.96
C ALA A 158 30.71 -4.09 -14.16
N GLY A 159 30.57 -3.87 -12.84
CA GLY A 159 31.70 -3.45 -11.99
C GLY A 159 32.06 -1.96 -12.09
N GLU A 160 31.30 -1.17 -12.86
CA GLU A 160 31.54 0.27 -13.07
C GLU A 160 31.17 1.11 -11.83
N LYS A 161 30.28 0.59 -10.98
CA LYS A 161 29.83 1.26 -9.75
C LYS A 161 29.82 0.31 -8.58
N ALA A 162 30.30 0.80 -7.43
CA ALA A 162 30.15 0.11 -6.15
C ALA A 162 28.76 0.44 -5.55
N ALA A 163 28.05 -0.59 -5.10
CA ALA A 163 26.85 -0.42 -4.28
C ALA A 163 26.67 -1.60 -3.33
N ARG A 164 26.26 -1.31 -2.09
CA ARG A 164 26.13 -2.32 -1.04
C ARG A 164 24.96 -3.27 -1.32
N THR A 165 23.79 -2.72 -1.63
CA THR A 165 22.57 -3.47 -1.91
C THR A 165 21.75 -2.74 -2.99
N PRO A 166 22.17 -2.80 -4.25
CA PRO A 166 21.43 -2.14 -5.32
C PRO A 166 20.13 -2.90 -5.61
N ARG A 167 19.05 -2.15 -5.81
CA ARG A 167 17.79 -2.72 -6.29
C ARG A 167 18.03 -3.40 -7.64
N PHE A 168 17.39 -4.54 -7.90
CA PHE A 168 17.47 -5.33 -9.12
C PHE A 168 18.84 -5.97 -9.41
N VAL A 169 19.65 -6.20 -8.39
CA VAL A 169 20.86 -7.03 -8.50
C VAL A 169 20.69 -8.25 -7.60
N LYS A 170 20.90 -9.43 -8.20
CA LYS A 170 21.03 -10.70 -7.46
C LYS A 170 22.52 -11.02 -7.28
N THR A 171 22.84 -11.55 -6.10
CA THR A 171 24.15 -12.12 -5.83
C THR A 171 23.99 -13.61 -5.58
N SER A 172 24.66 -14.44 -6.39
CA SER A 172 24.70 -15.90 -6.23
C SER A 172 26.13 -16.36 -6.42
N ASN A 173 26.65 -17.13 -5.48
CA ASN A 173 28.02 -17.65 -5.52
C ASN A 173 29.08 -16.57 -5.80
N GLY A 174 28.93 -15.38 -5.24
CA GLY A 174 29.83 -14.24 -5.45
C GLY A 174 29.65 -13.51 -6.79
N ALA A 175 28.91 -14.05 -7.73
CA ALA A 175 28.59 -13.38 -8.99
C ALA A 175 27.37 -12.50 -8.86
N ARG A 176 27.43 -11.29 -9.45
CA ARG A 176 26.31 -10.34 -9.52
C ARG A 176 25.65 -10.39 -10.88
N THR A 177 24.33 -10.51 -10.90
CA THR A 177 23.52 -10.51 -12.13
C THR A 177 22.33 -9.60 -11.98
N LEU A 178 21.79 -9.12 -13.10
CA LEU A 178 20.56 -8.31 -13.11
C LEU A 178 19.36 -9.21 -12.71
N ASP A 179 18.54 -8.75 -11.76
CA ASP A 179 17.27 -9.39 -11.42
C ASP A 179 16.17 -8.89 -12.36
N GLU A 180 16.17 -9.41 -13.57
CA GLU A 180 15.20 -9.07 -14.62
C GLU A 180 13.76 -9.39 -14.20
N ALA A 181 13.54 -10.49 -13.47
CA ALA A 181 12.21 -10.87 -13.01
C ALA A 181 11.64 -9.85 -12.00
N SER A 182 12.47 -9.35 -11.07
CA SER A 182 12.05 -8.30 -10.15
C SER A 182 11.83 -6.96 -10.85
N LEU A 183 12.64 -6.64 -11.85
CA LEU A 183 12.46 -5.43 -12.67
C LEU A 183 11.17 -5.52 -13.49
N ALA A 184 10.90 -6.64 -14.15
CA ALA A 184 9.67 -6.85 -14.91
C ALA A 184 8.43 -6.75 -14.03
N ARG A 185 8.45 -7.38 -12.83
CA ARG A 185 7.36 -7.22 -11.84
C ARG A 185 7.15 -5.77 -11.43
N ALA A 186 8.23 -5.00 -11.22
CA ALA A 186 8.11 -3.60 -10.84
C ALA A 186 7.51 -2.75 -11.98
N ARG A 187 7.91 -3.02 -13.23
CA ARG A 187 7.36 -2.32 -14.40
C ARG A 187 5.88 -2.59 -14.61
N ARG A 188 5.44 -3.81 -14.38
CA ARG A 188 4.03 -4.20 -14.44
C ARG A 188 3.12 -3.39 -13.52
N LEU A 189 3.69 -2.80 -12.47
CA LEU A 189 2.96 -2.08 -11.42
C LEU A 189 3.12 -0.54 -11.53
N GLU A 190 3.73 -0.05 -12.60
CA GLU A 190 3.89 1.39 -12.85
C GLU A 190 2.52 2.08 -12.90
N GLY A 191 2.39 3.22 -12.26
CA GLY A 191 1.16 4.01 -12.25
C GLY A 191 0.13 3.62 -11.20
N LEU A 192 0.26 2.45 -10.57
CA LEU A 192 -0.67 2.00 -9.54
C LEU A 192 -0.39 2.66 -8.18
N LYS A 193 -1.46 3.01 -7.48
CA LYS A 193 -1.47 3.40 -6.07
C LYS A 193 -2.65 2.72 -5.39
N GLY A 194 -2.39 2.06 -4.28
CA GLY A 194 -3.42 1.37 -3.51
C GLY A 194 -3.60 1.96 -2.13
N TYR A 195 -4.79 1.74 -1.58
CA TYR A 195 -5.18 2.08 -0.23
C TYR A 195 -5.92 0.90 0.39
N VAL A 196 -5.77 0.75 1.70
CA VAL A 196 -6.50 -0.24 2.51
C VAL A 196 -7.36 0.51 3.51
N THR A 197 -8.60 0.10 3.66
CA THR A 197 -9.54 0.71 4.59
C THR A 197 -10.49 -0.33 5.19
N ASN A 198 -11.07 -0.02 6.35
CA ASN A 198 -12.19 -0.74 6.95
C ASN A 198 -13.51 0.04 6.82
N ILE A 199 -13.55 1.04 5.94
CA ILE A 199 -14.74 1.85 5.70
C ILE A 199 -15.54 1.23 4.55
N PRO A 200 -16.81 0.86 4.75
CA PRO A 200 -17.66 0.31 3.70
C PRO A 200 -17.89 1.29 2.55
N VAL A 201 -18.20 0.75 1.36
CA VAL A 201 -18.41 1.56 0.14
C VAL A 201 -19.61 2.50 0.26
N GLU A 202 -20.65 2.11 1.01
CA GLU A 202 -21.85 2.90 1.27
C GLU A 202 -21.55 4.13 2.13
N VAL A 203 -20.51 4.05 2.99
CA VAL A 203 -20.09 5.15 3.87
C VAL A 203 -19.10 6.07 3.16
N MET A 204 -18.20 5.50 2.34
CA MET A 204 -17.18 6.25 1.62
C MET A 204 -16.94 5.62 0.24
N PRO A 205 -17.42 6.23 -0.84
CA PRO A 205 -17.14 5.77 -2.20
C PRO A 205 -15.65 5.69 -2.50
N ALA A 206 -15.25 4.80 -3.43
CA ALA A 206 -13.84 4.59 -3.76
C ALA A 206 -13.09 5.85 -4.17
N GLY A 207 -13.76 6.78 -4.84
CA GLY A 207 -13.18 8.07 -5.24
C GLY A 207 -12.83 8.99 -4.07
N GLU A 208 -13.42 8.79 -2.89
CA GLU A 208 -13.11 9.57 -1.68
C GLU A 208 -11.97 8.95 -0.86
N VAL A 209 -11.64 7.69 -1.12
CA VAL A 209 -10.51 6.99 -0.48
C VAL A 209 -9.18 7.38 -1.12
N ILE A 210 -9.19 7.85 -2.39
CA ILE A 210 -8.02 8.20 -3.20
C ILE A 210 -7.64 9.66 -3.01
#